data_cb2447bd509e5a41011c9024514a9447
#
_entry.id   cb2447bd509e5a41011c9024514a9447
#
_cell.length_a   1.000
_cell.length_b   1.000
_cell.length_c   1.000
_cell.angle_alpha   90.00
_cell.angle_beta   90.00
_cell.angle_gamma   90.00
#
_symmetry.space_group_name_H-M   'P 1'
#
loop_
_entity.id
_entity.type
_entity.pdbx_description
1 polymer ?
#
loop_
_entity_poly.entity_id
_entity_poly.type
_entity_poly.pdbx_seq_one_letter_code
_entity_poly.pdbx_strand_id
1 'polypeptide(L)'
;MQEIEFKFQVPVKKRKVLQKAFTLIKAELIHLAAQYFDTADQTLAKHCIAIRRRQENGEWKQTFKAVNTAKALSRFELEFDIAPPETTTLDLDNYKDYSAIYKKLKRALELPLPTLELLFETNIQRLRALQDVGSSTVEIALDIGKIFKEQSSVDIFEIEFELKQGSIEDLIAFIQPWVQKYQLTLDTHSKSDYGLQAVRQQISFPAQYQTPLVLNRSSNEAKALQSMVANCLQHLLPNTSSIARQQYSSEHVHQARVAIRRLRTALKSFAAWSDAIQPHWNTELTTIFQALGGTRDIDALNEDLLPQLIEAGYPLDHLAPSTEAISDVCALFQRPETTQLWLELILFTEQELGSVENYRELIKLAHN
;
A
#
# COMPACT_ATOMS: atom_id res chain seq x y z
N MET A 1 -1.41 13.95 -12.97
CA MET A 1 -0.23 13.18 -13.41
C MET A 1 -0.28 11.82 -12.71
N GLN A 2 0.26 10.76 -13.27
CA GLN A 2 0.36 9.46 -12.59
C GLN A 2 1.66 9.48 -11.79
N GLU A 3 1.57 9.26 -10.48
CA GLU A 3 2.70 9.21 -9.55
C GLU A 3 3.03 7.73 -9.26
N ILE A 4 4.31 7.38 -9.29
CA ILE A 4 4.83 6.06 -8.88
C ILE A 4 5.71 6.29 -7.65
N GLU A 5 5.20 5.86 -6.50
CA GLU A 5 5.83 6.06 -5.20
C GLU A 5 5.79 4.76 -4.39
N PHE A 6 6.92 4.42 -3.78
CA PHE A 6 7.04 3.36 -2.80
C PHE A 6 7.32 3.94 -1.43
N LYS A 7 6.53 3.55 -0.44
CA LYS A 7 6.67 3.97 0.93
C LYS A 7 6.99 2.80 1.85
N PHE A 8 7.88 3.04 2.83
CA PHE A 8 8.32 1.99 3.74
C PHE A 8 8.32 2.46 5.19
N GLN A 9 7.95 1.54 6.06
CA GLN A 9 8.16 1.65 7.50
C GLN A 9 9.63 1.41 7.83
N VAL A 10 10.13 2.14 8.82
CA VAL A 10 11.52 2.05 9.28
C VAL A 10 11.55 1.49 10.70
N PRO A 11 12.15 0.31 10.94
CA PRO A 11 12.30 -0.23 12.29
C PRO A 11 12.99 0.75 13.22
N VAL A 12 12.52 0.86 14.46
CA VAL A 12 13.02 1.82 15.46
C VAL A 12 14.58 1.76 15.59
N LYS A 13 15.12 0.54 15.62
CA LYS A 13 16.58 0.30 15.70
C LYS A 13 17.39 0.86 14.52
N LYS A 14 16.74 1.10 13.37
CA LYS A 14 17.38 1.60 12.14
C LYS A 14 17.22 3.10 11.91
N ARG A 15 16.32 3.78 12.64
CA ARG A 15 15.99 5.19 12.42
C ARG A 15 17.18 6.13 12.48
N LYS A 16 18.01 6.03 13.54
CA LYS A 16 19.20 6.89 13.70
C LYS A 16 20.24 6.70 12.59
N VAL A 17 20.44 5.45 12.15
CA VAL A 17 21.40 5.14 11.06
C VAL A 17 20.88 5.65 9.72
N LEU A 18 19.57 5.53 9.49
CA LEU A 18 18.92 6.06 8.29
C LEU A 18 19.02 7.60 8.23
N GLN A 19 18.73 8.31 9.32
CA GLN A 19 18.87 9.77 9.37
C GLN A 19 20.31 10.24 9.03
N LYS A 20 21.33 9.53 9.51
CA LYS A 20 22.73 9.82 9.15
C LYS A 20 22.99 9.65 7.65
N ALA A 21 22.34 8.67 6.99
CA ALA A 21 22.48 8.50 5.55
C ALA A 21 21.96 9.72 4.77
N PHE A 22 20.86 10.33 5.20
CA PHE A 22 20.32 11.55 4.59
C PHE A 22 21.25 12.75 4.74
N THR A 23 22.01 12.84 5.83
CA THR A 23 23.08 13.85 5.99
C THR A 23 24.19 13.64 4.96
N LEU A 24 24.58 12.38 4.70
CA LEU A 24 25.65 12.06 3.73
C LEU A 24 25.27 12.38 2.29
N ILE A 25 24.00 12.21 1.92
CA ILE A 25 23.49 12.56 0.57
C ILE A 25 23.09 14.05 0.46
N LYS A 26 23.40 14.88 1.49
CA LYS A 26 23.09 16.31 1.53
C LYS A 26 21.62 16.61 1.29
N ALA A 27 20.73 15.83 1.90
CA ALA A 27 19.30 16.04 1.77
C ALA A 27 18.88 17.42 2.29
N GLU A 28 17.97 18.05 1.56
CA GLU A 28 17.32 19.29 1.95
C GLU A 28 16.30 19.03 3.05
N LEU A 29 16.27 19.90 4.07
CA LEU A 29 15.23 19.86 5.10
C LEU A 29 14.07 20.77 4.70
N ILE A 30 12.87 20.21 4.61
CA ILE A 30 11.63 20.89 4.27
C ILE A 30 10.62 20.71 5.41
N HIS A 31 9.93 21.79 5.78
CA HIS A 31 8.82 21.73 6.71
C HIS A 31 7.50 21.63 5.95
N LEU A 32 6.73 20.59 6.24
CA LEU A 32 5.45 20.32 5.63
C LEU A 32 4.36 20.39 6.72
N ALA A 33 3.49 21.37 6.66
CA ALA A 33 2.28 21.45 7.46
C ALA A 33 1.08 21.22 6.54
N ALA A 34 0.28 20.19 6.78
CA ALA A 34 -0.85 19.90 5.93
C ALA A 34 -2.15 19.72 6.72
N GLN A 35 -3.23 20.17 6.11
CA GLN A 35 -4.61 20.10 6.58
C GLN A 35 -5.40 19.21 5.63
N TYR A 36 -6.08 18.19 6.17
CA TYR A 36 -6.87 17.23 5.40
C TYR A 36 -8.34 17.45 5.61
N PHE A 37 -9.10 17.45 4.51
CA PHE A 37 -10.50 17.85 4.47
C PHE A 37 -11.38 16.74 3.92
N ASP A 38 -12.57 16.60 4.51
CA ASP A 38 -13.63 15.73 4.02
C ASP A 38 -15.00 16.26 4.51
N THR A 39 -16.06 15.58 4.13
CA THR A 39 -17.37 15.75 4.78
C THR A 39 -17.38 15.16 6.19
N ALA A 40 -18.30 15.59 7.04
CA ALA A 40 -18.43 15.07 8.40
C ALA A 40 -18.59 13.53 8.45
N ASP A 41 -19.24 12.94 7.46
CA ASP A 41 -19.43 11.48 7.31
C ASP A 41 -18.30 10.79 6.51
N GLN A 42 -17.25 11.54 6.14
CA GLN A 42 -16.06 11.04 5.42
C GLN A 42 -16.38 10.43 4.06
N THR A 43 -17.24 11.07 3.29
CA THR A 43 -17.68 10.58 1.97
C THR A 43 -16.55 10.52 0.95
N LEU A 44 -15.62 11.50 0.95
CA LEU A 44 -14.46 11.44 0.03
C LEU A 44 -13.57 10.22 0.32
N ALA A 45 -13.28 9.96 1.59
CA ALA A 45 -12.49 8.80 2.01
C ALA A 45 -13.16 7.47 1.61
N LYS A 46 -14.50 7.35 1.73
CA LYS A 46 -15.26 6.18 1.25
C LYS A 46 -15.10 5.95 -0.26
N HIS A 47 -14.83 7.01 -1.02
CA HIS A 47 -14.57 6.96 -2.47
C HIS A 47 -13.08 6.96 -2.81
N CYS A 48 -12.20 6.69 -1.82
CA CYS A 48 -10.74 6.68 -1.99
C CYS A 48 -10.19 8.00 -2.56
N ILE A 49 -10.74 9.12 -2.13
CA ILE A 49 -10.33 10.48 -2.46
C ILE A 49 -9.79 11.15 -1.20
N ALA A 50 -8.66 11.83 -1.33
CA ALA A 50 -8.11 12.70 -0.30
C ALA A 50 -7.89 14.11 -0.85
N ILE A 51 -8.32 15.11 -0.10
CA ILE A 51 -8.09 16.53 -0.40
C ILE A 51 -7.32 17.14 0.77
N ARG A 52 -6.26 17.87 0.45
CA ARG A 52 -5.45 18.57 1.45
C ARG A 52 -5.03 19.96 0.97
N ARG A 53 -4.81 20.86 1.92
CA ARG A 53 -3.95 22.03 1.77
C ARG A 53 -2.65 21.75 2.47
N ARG A 54 -1.53 22.15 1.86
CA ARG A 54 -0.20 21.95 2.43
C ARG A 54 0.61 23.22 2.31
N GLN A 55 1.24 23.61 3.41
CA GLN A 55 2.28 24.62 3.40
C GLN A 55 3.64 23.94 3.27
N GLU A 56 4.42 24.39 2.32
CA GLU A 56 5.78 23.95 2.05
C GLU A 56 6.66 25.18 1.94
N ASN A 57 7.58 25.36 2.90
CA ASN A 57 8.49 26.53 2.95
C ASN A 57 7.79 27.89 2.83
N GLY A 58 6.57 28.03 3.33
CA GLY A 58 5.78 29.26 3.29
C GLY A 58 4.78 29.36 2.14
N GLU A 59 4.92 28.55 1.11
CA GLU A 59 4.00 28.47 -0.04
C GLU A 59 2.86 27.50 0.26
N TRP A 60 1.65 27.83 -0.19
CA TRP A 60 0.48 27.00 -0.01
C TRP A 60 0.07 26.31 -1.29
N LYS A 61 -0.19 25.02 -1.17
CA LYS A 61 -0.64 24.15 -2.27
C LYS A 61 -1.91 23.41 -1.88
N GLN A 62 -2.80 23.24 -2.83
CA GLN A 62 -3.98 22.38 -2.68
C GLN A 62 -3.80 21.14 -3.53
N THR A 63 -4.04 19.97 -2.92
CA THR A 63 -3.82 18.69 -3.56
C THR A 63 -5.10 17.87 -3.56
N PHE A 64 -5.40 17.25 -4.69
CA PHE A 64 -6.40 16.19 -4.85
C PHE A 64 -5.66 14.88 -5.15
N LYS A 65 -5.88 13.87 -4.33
CA LYS A 65 -5.35 12.50 -4.57
C LYS A 65 -6.51 11.52 -4.69
N ALA A 66 -6.39 10.58 -5.64
CA ALA A 66 -7.34 9.48 -5.76
C ALA A 66 -6.64 8.20 -6.15
N VAL A 67 -7.06 7.08 -5.56
CA VAL A 67 -6.50 5.76 -5.88
C VAL A 67 -6.84 5.38 -7.32
N ASN A 68 -5.85 4.86 -8.03
CA ASN A 68 -6.06 4.21 -9.32
C ASN A 68 -6.39 2.73 -9.08
N THR A 69 -7.65 2.37 -9.22
CA THR A 69 -8.12 0.99 -8.97
C THR A 69 -7.57 -0.04 -9.96
N ALA A 70 -6.95 0.39 -11.06
CA ALA A 70 -6.37 -0.51 -12.06
C ALA A 70 -4.91 -0.90 -11.76
N LYS A 71 -4.21 -0.16 -10.87
CA LYS A 71 -2.79 -0.35 -10.57
C LYS A 71 -2.54 -0.31 -9.06
N ALA A 72 -1.76 -1.26 -8.57
CA ALA A 72 -1.60 -1.49 -7.12
C ALA A 72 -0.98 -0.30 -6.35
N LEU A 73 -0.11 0.49 -6.99
CA LEU A 73 0.67 1.56 -6.33
C LEU A 73 0.58 2.90 -7.06
N SER A 74 -0.28 3.02 -8.07
CA SER A 74 -0.43 4.25 -8.83
C SER A 74 -1.59 5.07 -8.30
N ARG A 75 -1.33 6.36 -8.08
CA ARG A 75 -2.33 7.34 -7.66
C ARG A 75 -2.46 8.43 -8.72
N PHE A 76 -3.67 8.92 -8.88
CA PHE A 76 -3.88 10.15 -9.61
C PHE A 76 -3.71 11.32 -8.65
N GLU A 77 -2.82 12.25 -8.99
CA GLU A 77 -2.60 13.46 -8.22
C GLU A 77 -2.76 14.70 -9.10
N LEU A 78 -3.45 15.70 -8.54
CA LEU A 78 -3.44 17.09 -9.00
C LEU A 78 -3.01 17.97 -7.84
N GLU A 79 -1.99 18.80 -8.07
CA GLU A 79 -1.54 19.81 -7.13
C GLU A 79 -1.47 21.17 -7.85
N PHE A 80 -1.88 22.23 -7.16
CA PHE A 80 -1.80 23.60 -7.64
C PHE A 80 -1.58 24.57 -6.48
N ASP A 81 -0.95 25.70 -6.79
CA ASP A 81 -0.68 26.75 -5.81
C ASP A 81 -1.96 27.51 -5.44
N ILE A 82 -2.07 27.87 -4.18
CA ILE A 82 -3.17 28.68 -3.65
C ILE A 82 -2.63 29.82 -2.78
N ALA A 83 -3.43 30.87 -2.61
CA ALA A 83 -3.16 31.89 -1.61
C ALA A 83 -3.22 31.28 -0.18
N PRO A 84 -2.55 31.90 0.81
CA PRO A 84 -2.70 31.49 2.19
C PRO A 84 -4.18 31.39 2.58
N PRO A 85 -4.64 30.27 3.17
CA PRO A 85 -6.05 30.10 3.46
C PRO A 85 -6.50 31.01 4.61
N GLU A 86 -7.62 31.70 4.41
CA GLU A 86 -8.25 32.55 5.42
C GLU A 86 -9.27 31.79 6.29
N THR A 87 -9.64 30.57 5.87
CA THR A 87 -10.68 29.77 6.53
C THR A 87 -10.19 28.39 6.89
N THR A 88 -10.80 27.78 7.90
CA THR A 88 -10.59 26.39 8.33
C THR A 88 -11.44 25.39 7.52
N THR A 89 -12.28 25.87 6.61
CA THR A 89 -13.08 25.05 5.70
C THR A 89 -12.53 25.13 4.29
N LEU A 90 -12.86 24.16 3.44
CA LEU A 90 -12.41 24.10 2.06
C LEU A 90 -13.59 24.09 1.09
N ASP A 91 -13.62 25.07 0.20
CA ASP A 91 -14.54 25.13 -0.93
C ASP A 91 -13.96 24.32 -2.10
N LEU A 92 -14.84 23.63 -2.82
CA LEU A 92 -14.49 22.82 -3.98
C LEU A 92 -14.48 23.60 -5.31
N ASP A 93 -14.76 24.89 -5.27
CA ASP A 93 -14.84 25.74 -6.46
C ASP A 93 -13.53 25.82 -7.24
N ASN A 94 -12.38 25.72 -6.55
CA ASN A 94 -11.06 25.68 -7.18
C ASN A 94 -10.87 24.48 -8.13
N TYR A 95 -11.73 23.46 -8.06
CA TYR A 95 -11.67 22.31 -8.96
C TYR A 95 -12.55 22.44 -10.21
N LYS A 96 -13.33 23.52 -10.35
CA LYS A 96 -14.25 23.73 -11.52
C LYS A 96 -13.48 23.73 -12.84
N ASP A 97 -12.28 24.25 -12.86
CA ASP A 97 -11.41 24.32 -14.05
C ASP A 97 -10.82 22.95 -14.43
N TYR A 98 -10.89 21.98 -13.54
CA TYR A 98 -10.38 20.63 -13.74
C TYR A 98 -11.54 19.65 -13.97
N SER A 99 -12.10 19.63 -15.18
CA SER A 99 -13.38 18.97 -15.52
C SER A 99 -13.45 17.50 -15.11
N ALA A 100 -12.37 16.72 -15.26
CA ALA A 100 -12.33 15.30 -14.89
C ALA A 100 -12.44 15.09 -13.37
N ILE A 101 -11.72 15.92 -12.59
CA ILE A 101 -11.75 15.90 -11.11
C ILE A 101 -13.10 16.38 -10.62
N TYR A 102 -13.58 17.50 -11.13
CA TYR A 102 -14.88 18.05 -10.75
C TYR A 102 -16.02 17.08 -11.02
N LYS A 103 -15.95 16.32 -12.13
CA LYS A 103 -16.90 15.23 -12.41
C LYS A 103 -16.78 14.09 -11.41
N LYS A 104 -15.56 13.75 -10.96
CA LYS A 104 -15.33 12.72 -9.94
C LYS A 104 -15.86 13.16 -8.58
N LEU A 105 -15.64 14.42 -8.20
CA LEU A 105 -16.19 15.01 -6.98
C LEU A 105 -17.71 15.00 -6.98
N LYS A 106 -18.35 15.42 -8.09
CA LYS A 106 -19.83 15.39 -8.24
C LYS A 106 -20.44 13.98 -8.22
N ARG A 107 -19.64 12.94 -8.51
CA ARG A 107 -20.09 11.54 -8.38
C ARG A 107 -19.95 11.01 -6.95
N ALA A 108 -18.95 11.48 -6.23
CA ALA A 108 -18.70 11.09 -4.85
C ALA A 108 -19.60 11.84 -3.87
N LEU A 109 -19.83 13.12 -4.13
CA LEU A 109 -20.60 14.03 -3.30
C LEU A 109 -21.93 14.36 -4.00
N GLU A 110 -23.00 14.48 -3.23
CA GLU A 110 -24.29 14.93 -3.75
C GLU A 110 -24.27 16.44 -4.04
N LEU A 111 -25.14 16.88 -4.96
CA LEU A 111 -25.28 18.30 -5.29
C LEU A 111 -26.35 18.98 -4.41
N PRO A 112 -26.14 20.22 -3.96
CA PRO A 112 -24.96 21.07 -4.17
C PRO A 112 -23.72 20.51 -3.47
N LEU A 113 -22.51 20.75 -4.05
CA LEU A 113 -21.28 20.29 -3.41
C LEU A 113 -21.15 20.90 -1.99
N PRO A 114 -20.90 20.07 -0.97
CA PRO A 114 -20.74 20.56 0.39
C PRO A 114 -19.41 21.30 0.56
N THR A 115 -19.36 22.19 1.53
CA THR A 115 -18.12 22.70 2.09
C THR A 115 -17.47 21.61 2.92
N LEU A 116 -16.18 21.37 2.72
CA LEU A 116 -15.44 20.35 3.45
C LEU A 116 -14.92 20.91 4.79
N GLU A 117 -14.87 20.05 5.79
CA GLU A 117 -14.39 20.36 7.13
C GLU A 117 -12.98 19.80 7.34
N LEU A 118 -12.20 20.46 8.20
CA LEU A 118 -10.89 19.98 8.63
C LEU A 118 -11.05 18.75 9.51
N LEU A 119 -10.47 17.61 9.08
CA LEU A 119 -10.52 16.37 9.84
C LEU A 119 -9.30 16.17 10.74
N PHE A 120 -8.11 16.41 10.20
CA PHE A 120 -6.84 16.26 10.91
C PHE A 120 -5.73 17.05 10.22
N GLU A 121 -4.62 17.22 10.92
CA GLU A 121 -3.46 17.96 10.44
C GLU A 121 -2.21 17.07 10.52
N THR A 122 -1.20 17.38 9.70
CA THR A 122 0.12 16.79 9.81
C THR A 122 1.19 17.87 9.92
N ASN A 123 2.22 17.61 10.74
CA ASN A 123 3.42 18.45 10.80
C ASN A 123 4.64 17.54 10.66
N ILE A 124 5.37 17.71 9.58
CA ILE A 124 6.43 16.80 9.14
C ILE A 124 7.67 17.59 8.79
N GLN A 125 8.79 17.12 9.27
CA GLN A 125 10.12 17.46 8.78
C GLN A 125 10.50 16.42 7.73
N ARG A 126 10.62 16.84 6.47
CA ARG A 126 11.02 16.02 5.33
C ARG A 126 12.48 16.29 5.00
N LEU A 127 13.29 15.25 5.04
CA LEU A 127 14.63 15.26 4.44
C LEU A 127 14.50 14.71 3.02
N ARG A 128 14.77 15.54 2.01
CA ARG A 128 14.55 15.23 0.59
C ARG A 128 15.84 15.33 -0.21
N ALA A 129 16.07 14.38 -1.11
CA ALA A 129 17.16 14.46 -2.09
C ALA A 129 16.73 13.85 -3.42
N LEU A 130 17.20 14.43 -4.52
CA LEU A 130 17.11 13.84 -5.85
C LEU A 130 18.36 13.00 -6.12
N GLN A 131 18.17 11.83 -6.69
CA GLN A 131 19.24 10.89 -7.02
C GLN A 131 19.11 10.44 -8.47
N ASP A 132 20.19 10.52 -9.22
CA ASP A 132 20.25 9.95 -10.55
C ASP A 132 20.60 8.46 -10.46
N VAL A 133 19.77 7.64 -11.09
CA VAL A 133 19.84 6.17 -11.04
C VAL A 133 19.71 5.63 -12.46
N GLY A 134 20.81 5.21 -13.08
CA GLY A 134 20.81 4.82 -14.49
C GLY A 134 20.35 5.97 -15.37
N SER A 135 19.25 5.79 -16.09
CA SER A 135 18.61 6.83 -16.89
C SER A 135 17.47 7.56 -16.18
N SER A 136 17.26 7.24 -14.92
CA SER A 136 16.11 7.69 -14.13
C SER A 136 16.52 8.71 -13.06
N THR A 137 15.59 9.58 -12.66
CA THR A 137 15.70 10.46 -11.50
C THR A 137 14.71 10.05 -10.44
N VAL A 138 15.18 9.72 -9.25
CA VAL A 138 14.41 9.28 -8.09
C VAL A 138 14.48 10.33 -6.99
N GLU A 139 13.34 10.74 -6.47
CA GLU A 139 13.27 11.47 -5.20
C GLU A 139 13.25 10.48 -4.04
N ILE A 140 14.16 10.67 -3.08
CA ILE A 140 14.16 9.96 -1.81
C ILE A 140 13.80 10.94 -0.71
N ALA A 141 12.80 10.61 0.10
CA ALA A 141 12.33 11.45 1.18
C ALA A 141 12.22 10.66 2.49
N LEU A 142 12.70 11.24 3.58
CA LEU A 142 12.50 10.72 4.95
C LEU A 142 11.59 11.68 5.70
N ASP A 143 10.41 11.22 6.04
CA ASP A 143 9.39 11.97 6.76
C ASP A 143 9.39 11.64 8.24
N ILE A 144 9.58 12.66 9.06
CA ILE A 144 9.60 12.58 10.52
C ILE A 144 8.64 13.62 11.07
N GLY A 145 7.63 13.18 11.81
CA GLY A 145 6.66 14.13 12.35
C GLY A 145 5.47 13.46 12.99
N LYS A 146 4.34 14.13 12.95
CA LYS A 146 3.10 13.68 13.59
C LYS A 146 1.88 14.01 12.74
N ILE A 147 0.86 13.20 12.93
CA ILE A 147 -0.52 13.47 12.56
C ILE A 147 -1.23 13.92 13.84
N PHE A 148 -2.01 14.99 13.77
CA PHE A 148 -2.74 15.54 14.90
C PHE A 148 -4.24 15.47 14.66
N LYS A 149 -4.97 14.98 15.65
CA LYS A 149 -6.43 15.09 15.73
C LYS A 149 -6.79 15.51 17.15
N GLU A 150 -7.22 16.76 17.31
CA GLU A 150 -7.51 17.36 18.61
C GLU A 150 -6.33 17.21 19.59
N GLN A 151 -6.52 16.48 20.69
CA GLN A 151 -5.48 16.22 21.69
C GLN A 151 -4.67 14.94 21.44
N SER A 152 -5.03 14.15 20.42
CA SER A 152 -4.32 12.92 20.07
C SER A 152 -3.30 13.13 18.96
N SER A 153 -2.22 12.35 18.96
CA SER A 153 -1.25 12.37 17.88
C SER A 153 -0.72 10.98 17.56
N VAL A 154 -0.38 10.78 16.27
CA VAL A 154 0.27 9.56 15.75
C VAL A 154 1.62 9.94 15.19
N ASP A 155 2.68 9.24 15.62
CA ASP A 155 4.03 9.47 15.11
C ASP A 155 4.19 8.94 13.69
N ILE A 156 4.84 9.74 12.84
CA ILE A 156 5.27 9.37 11.49
C ILE A 156 6.79 9.25 11.46
N PHE A 157 7.27 8.12 10.97
CA PHE A 157 8.66 7.89 10.60
C PHE A 157 8.69 6.92 9.44
N GLU A 158 8.74 7.44 8.24
CA GLU A 158 8.65 6.66 7.00
C GLU A 158 9.64 7.18 5.95
N ILE A 159 10.05 6.31 5.05
CA ILE A 159 10.86 6.67 3.88
C ILE A 159 10.05 6.42 2.61
N GLU A 160 10.11 7.37 1.69
CA GLU A 160 9.43 7.36 0.40
C GLU A 160 10.47 7.41 -0.72
N PHE A 161 10.20 6.70 -1.81
CA PHE A 161 10.96 6.72 -3.05
C PHE A 161 9.98 6.99 -4.19
N GLU A 162 10.14 8.10 -4.87
CA GLU A 162 9.26 8.53 -5.95
C GLU A 162 10.03 8.63 -7.26
N LEU A 163 9.49 8.03 -8.31
CA LEU A 163 10.01 8.15 -9.66
C LEU A 163 9.61 9.50 -10.26
N LYS A 164 10.59 10.40 -10.43
CA LYS A 164 10.36 11.70 -11.09
C LYS A 164 10.46 11.59 -12.60
N GLN A 165 11.39 10.76 -13.08
CA GLN A 165 11.60 10.50 -14.50
C GLN A 165 12.28 9.14 -14.68
N GLY A 166 11.97 8.43 -15.76
CA GLY A 166 12.63 7.18 -16.12
C GLY A 166 11.76 5.95 -15.93
N SER A 167 12.34 4.83 -15.48
CA SER A 167 11.71 3.52 -15.41
C SER A 167 11.49 3.02 -13.98
N ILE A 168 10.48 2.19 -13.80
CA ILE A 168 10.20 1.53 -12.52
C ILE A 168 11.28 0.49 -12.18
N GLU A 169 11.93 -0.08 -13.17
CA GLU A 169 13.05 -1.00 -13.03
C GLU A 169 14.21 -0.34 -12.29
N ASP A 170 14.62 0.85 -12.73
CA ASP A 170 15.67 1.65 -12.10
C ASP A 170 15.27 2.02 -10.66
N LEU A 171 14.01 2.45 -10.46
CA LEU A 171 13.49 2.77 -9.14
C LEU A 171 13.58 1.58 -8.19
N ILE A 172 13.11 0.39 -8.59
CA ILE A 172 13.15 -0.81 -7.74
C ILE A 172 14.58 -1.26 -7.50
N ALA A 173 15.44 -1.23 -8.50
CA ALA A 173 16.87 -1.54 -8.35
C ALA A 173 17.55 -0.61 -7.33
N PHE A 174 17.16 0.68 -7.31
CA PHE A 174 17.64 1.64 -6.33
C PHE A 174 17.11 1.36 -4.91
N ILE A 175 15.86 0.93 -4.77
CA ILE A 175 15.22 0.65 -3.47
C ILE A 175 15.79 -0.61 -2.81
N GLN A 176 16.10 -1.67 -3.57
CA GLN A 176 16.50 -2.97 -3.02
C GLN A 176 17.66 -2.91 -2.01
N PRO A 177 18.79 -2.21 -2.26
CA PRO A 177 19.87 -2.06 -1.27
C PRO A 177 19.42 -1.34 0.01
N TRP A 178 18.49 -0.38 -0.09
CA TRP A 178 17.94 0.31 1.08
C TRP A 178 17.09 -0.62 1.92
N VAL A 179 16.26 -1.46 1.31
CA VAL A 179 15.46 -2.49 1.98
C VAL A 179 16.37 -3.41 2.80
N GLN A 180 17.44 -3.94 2.19
CA GLN A 180 18.37 -4.83 2.88
C GLN A 180 19.09 -4.13 4.05
N LYS A 181 19.69 -2.99 3.78
CA LYS A 181 20.52 -2.27 4.76
C LYS A 181 19.72 -1.79 5.96
N TYR A 182 18.54 -1.22 5.71
CA TYR A 182 17.73 -0.58 6.74
C TYR A 182 16.56 -1.45 7.22
N GLN A 183 16.39 -2.66 6.68
CA GLN A 183 15.31 -3.58 7.01
C GLN A 183 13.94 -2.91 6.82
N LEU A 184 13.77 -2.28 5.66
CA LEU A 184 12.55 -1.56 5.33
C LEU A 184 11.40 -2.52 5.02
N THR A 185 10.21 -2.18 5.49
CA THR A 185 8.97 -2.95 5.24
C THR A 185 8.02 -2.13 4.40
N LEU A 186 7.55 -2.67 3.29
CA LEU A 186 6.62 -1.98 2.40
C LEU A 186 5.33 -1.59 3.14
N ASP A 187 4.91 -0.34 2.97
CA ASP A 187 3.68 0.20 3.55
C ASP A 187 2.81 0.83 2.46
N THR A 188 1.62 0.29 2.29
CA THR A 188 0.66 0.78 1.29
C THR A 188 -0.32 1.82 1.84
N HIS A 189 -0.37 2.02 3.17
CA HIS A 189 -1.24 3.01 3.78
C HIS A 189 -0.64 4.41 3.69
N SER A 190 -1.41 5.37 3.23
CA SER A 190 -0.99 6.77 3.11
C SER A 190 -1.08 7.52 4.45
N LYS A 191 -0.47 8.71 4.53
CA LYS A 191 -0.68 9.64 5.66
C LYS A 191 -2.15 9.97 5.86
N SER A 192 -2.93 10.03 4.76
CA SER A 192 -4.37 10.22 4.82
C SER A 192 -5.08 9.05 5.50
N ASP A 193 -4.67 7.81 5.20
CA ASP A 193 -5.26 6.62 5.84
C ASP A 193 -4.97 6.61 7.34
N TYR A 194 -3.73 6.91 7.75
CA TYR A 194 -3.37 7.04 9.17
C TYR A 194 -4.12 8.16 9.89
N GLY A 195 -4.33 9.30 9.21
CA GLY A 195 -5.14 10.39 9.75
C GLY A 195 -6.59 9.97 9.96
N LEU A 196 -7.20 9.30 8.99
CA LEU A 196 -8.56 8.78 9.10
C LEU A 196 -8.68 7.70 10.18
N GLN A 197 -7.68 6.83 10.32
CA GLN A 197 -7.61 5.86 11.40
C GLN A 197 -7.64 6.55 12.78
N ALA A 198 -6.86 7.63 12.94
CA ALA A 198 -6.86 8.43 14.17
C ALA A 198 -8.21 9.13 14.42
N VAL A 199 -8.82 9.72 13.39
CA VAL A 199 -10.16 10.33 13.45
C VAL A 199 -11.22 9.33 13.91
N ARG A 200 -11.15 8.09 13.40
CA ARG A 200 -12.08 6.99 13.72
C ARG A 200 -11.75 6.28 15.03
N GLN A 201 -10.65 6.63 15.67
CA GLN A 201 -10.14 5.97 16.88
C GLN A 201 -10.00 4.44 16.70
N GLN A 202 -9.60 4.02 15.50
CA GLN A 202 -9.44 2.60 15.16
C GLN A 202 -8.02 2.13 15.53
N ILE A 203 -7.92 0.95 16.14
CA ILE A 203 -6.64 0.32 16.50
C ILE A 203 -5.93 -0.22 15.24
N SER A 204 -6.71 -0.72 14.27
CA SER A 204 -6.20 -1.26 13.00
C SER A 204 -7.05 -0.75 11.83
N PHE A 205 -6.47 -0.79 10.62
CA PHE A 205 -7.25 -0.62 9.40
C PHE A 205 -8.25 -1.76 9.23
N PRO A 206 -9.34 -1.57 8.49
CA PRO A 206 -10.17 -2.70 8.05
C PRO A 206 -9.35 -3.67 7.18
N ALA A 207 -9.57 -4.96 7.36
CA ALA A 207 -8.94 -5.95 6.49
C ALA A 207 -9.38 -5.74 5.03
N GLN A 208 -8.44 -5.82 4.11
CA GLN A 208 -8.69 -5.67 2.68
C GLN A 208 -9.19 -6.98 2.11
N TYR A 209 -10.32 -6.94 1.43
CA TYR A 209 -10.90 -8.07 0.72
C TYR A 209 -10.58 -8.06 -0.76
N GLN A 210 -10.74 -9.21 -1.41
CA GLN A 210 -10.58 -9.31 -2.85
C GLN A 210 -11.63 -8.47 -3.60
N THR A 211 -11.20 -7.85 -4.69
CA THR A 211 -12.08 -7.17 -5.63
C THR A 211 -12.28 -8.04 -6.89
N PRO A 212 -13.40 -7.91 -7.59
CA PRO A 212 -13.60 -8.60 -8.86
C PRO A 212 -12.49 -8.26 -9.86
N LEU A 213 -11.93 -9.30 -10.49
CA LEU A 213 -10.94 -9.11 -11.55
C LEU A 213 -11.67 -8.78 -12.86
N VAL A 214 -11.31 -7.66 -13.47
CA VAL A 214 -11.80 -7.26 -14.79
C VAL A 214 -10.67 -7.42 -15.79
N LEU A 215 -10.79 -8.38 -16.70
CA LEU A 215 -9.85 -8.58 -17.79
C LEU A 215 -10.33 -7.88 -19.06
N ASN A 216 -9.44 -7.19 -19.75
CA ASN A 216 -9.74 -6.61 -21.04
C ASN A 216 -9.65 -7.71 -22.10
N ARG A 217 -10.68 -7.82 -22.95
CA ARG A 217 -10.73 -8.81 -24.04
C ARG A 217 -9.61 -8.68 -25.08
N SER A 218 -9.00 -7.50 -25.19
CA SER A 218 -7.84 -7.24 -26.08
C SER A 218 -6.48 -7.52 -25.42
N SER A 219 -6.44 -7.92 -24.14
CA SER A 219 -5.19 -8.27 -23.47
C SER A 219 -4.64 -9.57 -24.02
N ASN A 220 -3.31 -9.61 -24.21
CA ASN A 220 -2.61 -10.87 -24.43
C ASN A 220 -2.51 -11.65 -23.11
N GLU A 221 -2.01 -12.90 -23.19
CA GLU A 221 -1.91 -13.82 -22.06
C GLU A 221 -1.03 -13.23 -20.95
N ALA A 222 0.12 -12.66 -21.28
CA ALA A 222 1.04 -12.05 -20.31
C ALA A 222 0.38 -10.88 -19.57
N LYS A 223 -0.34 -9.99 -20.28
CA LYS A 223 -1.09 -8.89 -19.66
C LYS A 223 -2.25 -9.36 -18.81
N ALA A 224 -2.91 -10.45 -19.20
CA ALA A 224 -3.95 -11.06 -18.38
C ALA A 224 -3.37 -11.60 -17.07
N LEU A 225 -2.22 -12.29 -17.12
CA LEU A 225 -1.51 -12.76 -15.93
C LEU A 225 -1.03 -11.60 -15.05
N GLN A 226 -0.44 -10.55 -15.63
CA GLN A 226 -0.07 -9.34 -14.89
C GLN A 226 -1.27 -8.75 -14.15
N SER A 227 -2.44 -8.67 -14.78
CA SER A 227 -3.68 -8.17 -14.17
C SER A 227 -4.16 -9.07 -13.02
N MET A 228 -4.01 -10.41 -13.14
CA MET A 228 -4.32 -11.35 -12.06
C MET A 228 -3.39 -11.16 -10.87
N VAL A 229 -2.07 -11.02 -11.12
CA VAL A 229 -1.05 -10.78 -10.09
C VAL A 229 -1.31 -9.44 -9.41
N ALA A 230 -1.55 -8.36 -10.16
CA ALA A 230 -1.88 -7.04 -9.63
C ALA A 230 -3.11 -7.07 -8.72
N ASN A 231 -4.18 -7.77 -9.13
CA ASN A 231 -5.38 -7.94 -8.31
C ASN A 231 -5.10 -8.72 -7.01
N CYS A 232 -4.22 -9.73 -7.06
CA CYS A 232 -3.80 -10.44 -5.86
C CYS A 232 -2.95 -9.54 -4.93
N LEU A 233 -2.06 -8.71 -5.48
CA LEU A 233 -1.25 -7.77 -4.69
C LEU A 233 -2.10 -6.66 -4.07
N GLN A 234 -3.12 -6.13 -4.76
CA GLN A 234 -4.06 -5.17 -4.19
C GLN A 234 -4.81 -5.73 -2.98
N HIS A 235 -5.10 -7.04 -2.99
CA HIS A 235 -5.70 -7.73 -1.85
C HIS A 235 -4.68 -8.01 -0.75
N LEU A 236 -3.44 -8.39 -1.10
CA LEU A 236 -2.41 -8.85 -0.18
C LEU A 236 -1.73 -7.72 0.60
N LEU A 237 -1.22 -6.71 -0.13
CA LEU A 237 -0.28 -5.75 0.42
C LEU A 237 -0.84 -4.89 1.57
N PRO A 238 -2.10 -4.41 1.55
CA PRO A 238 -2.64 -3.67 2.69
C PRO A 238 -2.75 -4.51 3.95
N ASN A 239 -3.11 -5.81 3.82
CA ASN A 239 -3.17 -6.72 4.95
C ASN A 239 -1.78 -6.98 5.53
N THR A 240 -0.78 -7.24 4.68
CA THR A 240 0.60 -7.47 5.14
C THR A 240 1.24 -6.22 5.73
N SER A 241 0.92 -5.01 5.23
CA SER A 241 1.35 -3.74 5.82
C SER A 241 0.80 -3.57 7.25
N SER A 242 -0.47 -3.88 7.48
CA SER A 242 -1.10 -3.84 8.80
C SER A 242 -0.48 -4.86 9.76
N ILE A 243 -0.22 -6.10 9.29
CA ILE A 243 0.41 -7.16 10.09
C ILE A 243 1.85 -6.74 10.46
N ALA A 244 2.64 -6.28 9.51
CA ALA A 244 4.02 -5.86 9.74
C ALA A 244 4.11 -4.72 10.77
N ARG A 245 3.10 -3.84 10.80
CA ARG A 245 2.99 -2.73 11.75
C ARG A 245 2.45 -3.14 13.13
N GLN A 246 2.07 -4.41 13.31
CA GLN A 246 1.44 -4.91 14.55
C GLN A 246 0.07 -4.26 14.85
N GLN A 247 -0.61 -3.77 13.82
CA GLN A 247 -1.94 -3.17 13.87
C GLN A 247 -2.91 -3.98 13.02
N TYR A 248 -3.21 -5.19 13.45
CA TYR A 248 -4.00 -6.16 12.68
C TYR A 248 -4.95 -6.98 13.56
N SER A 249 -5.89 -7.64 12.91
CA SER A 249 -6.75 -8.68 13.49
C SER A 249 -6.49 -10.02 12.80
N SER A 250 -7.08 -11.10 13.30
CA SER A 250 -7.09 -12.42 12.66
C SER A 250 -7.57 -12.38 11.20
N GLU A 251 -8.51 -11.47 10.90
CA GLU A 251 -9.03 -11.31 9.55
C GLU A 251 -7.95 -10.83 8.56
N HIS A 252 -7.02 -9.98 8.96
CA HIS A 252 -5.88 -9.58 8.11
C HIS A 252 -5.01 -10.79 7.74
N VAL A 253 -4.74 -11.67 8.70
CA VAL A 253 -3.97 -12.90 8.48
C VAL A 253 -4.73 -13.84 7.55
N HIS A 254 -6.04 -13.99 7.76
CA HIS A 254 -6.92 -14.78 6.90
C HIS A 254 -6.90 -14.25 5.47
N GLN A 255 -7.12 -12.95 5.26
CA GLN A 255 -7.15 -12.33 3.94
C GLN A 255 -5.79 -12.35 3.24
N ALA A 256 -4.69 -12.13 3.96
CA ALA A 256 -3.35 -12.30 3.42
C ALA A 256 -3.12 -13.75 2.92
N ARG A 257 -3.54 -14.75 3.70
CA ARG A 257 -3.45 -16.16 3.31
C ARG A 257 -4.28 -16.47 2.06
N VAL A 258 -5.52 -15.95 1.98
CA VAL A 258 -6.38 -16.08 0.79
C VAL A 258 -5.70 -15.46 -0.43
N ALA A 259 -5.16 -14.25 -0.30
CA ALA A 259 -4.48 -13.55 -1.39
C ALA A 259 -3.25 -14.32 -1.88
N ILE A 260 -2.39 -14.83 -0.97
CA ILE A 260 -1.22 -15.64 -1.31
C ILE A 260 -1.63 -16.93 -2.03
N ARG A 261 -2.68 -17.61 -1.58
CA ARG A 261 -3.19 -18.81 -2.26
C ARG A 261 -3.61 -18.50 -3.70
N ARG A 262 -4.36 -17.39 -3.90
CA ARG A 262 -4.78 -16.94 -5.24
C ARG A 262 -3.57 -16.62 -6.12
N LEU A 263 -2.59 -15.89 -5.58
CA LEU A 263 -1.36 -15.51 -6.29
C LEU A 263 -0.56 -16.74 -6.73
N ARG A 264 -0.34 -17.69 -5.82
CA ARG A 264 0.34 -18.97 -6.14
C ARG A 264 -0.41 -19.76 -7.22
N THR A 265 -1.75 -19.80 -7.13
CA THR A 265 -2.57 -20.48 -8.15
C THR A 265 -2.41 -19.79 -9.50
N ALA A 266 -2.46 -18.46 -9.57
CA ALA A 266 -2.28 -17.71 -10.81
C ALA A 266 -0.89 -17.97 -11.42
N LEU A 267 0.18 -17.82 -10.65
CA LEU A 267 1.55 -18.03 -11.10
C LEU A 267 1.81 -19.48 -11.57
N LYS A 268 1.20 -20.48 -10.90
CA LYS A 268 1.36 -21.89 -11.27
C LYS A 268 0.52 -22.28 -12.48
N SER A 269 -0.76 -21.90 -12.51
CA SER A 269 -1.70 -22.34 -13.56
C SER A 269 -1.43 -21.66 -14.89
N PHE A 270 -0.89 -20.45 -14.87
CA PHE A 270 -0.60 -19.66 -16.06
C PHE A 270 0.90 -19.42 -16.27
N ALA A 271 1.74 -20.33 -15.76
CA ALA A 271 3.20 -20.22 -15.87
C ALA A 271 3.67 -20.07 -17.32
N ALA A 272 3.02 -20.76 -18.26
CA ALA A 272 3.36 -20.70 -19.69
C ALA A 272 3.00 -19.36 -20.38
N TRP A 273 2.31 -18.46 -19.68
CA TRP A 273 1.90 -17.15 -20.25
C TRP A 273 2.99 -16.08 -20.17
N SER A 274 4.06 -16.32 -19.42
CA SER A 274 5.18 -15.39 -19.30
C SER A 274 6.47 -16.08 -18.84
N ASP A 275 7.54 -15.83 -19.55
CA ASP A 275 8.90 -16.29 -19.20
C ASP A 275 9.52 -15.41 -18.08
N ALA A 276 8.87 -14.31 -17.70
CA ALA A 276 9.36 -13.42 -16.64
C ALA A 276 9.04 -13.92 -15.23
N ILE A 277 8.28 -15.01 -15.07
CA ILE A 277 8.00 -15.62 -13.78
C ILE A 277 9.27 -16.21 -13.19
N GLN A 278 9.65 -15.77 -11.99
CA GLN A 278 10.83 -16.28 -11.31
C GLN A 278 10.50 -17.57 -10.51
N PRO A 279 11.31 -18.63 -10.64
CA PRO A 279 11.05 -19.91 -9.98
C PRO A 279 10.97 -19.80 -8.44
N HIS A 280 11.75 -18.91 -7.84
CA HIS A 280 11.79 -18.72 -6.38
C HIS A 280 10.50 -18.13 -5.80
N TRP A 281 9.71 -17.37 -6.57
CA TRP A 281 8.45 -16.77 -6.07
C TRP A 281 7.50 -17.80 -5.48
N ASN A 282 7.29 -18.93 -6.18
CA ASN A 282 6.41 -19.97 -5.68
C ASN A 282 6.93 -20.63 -4.39
N THR A 283 8.25 -20.77 -4.25
CA THR A 283 8.88 -21.33 -3.05
C THR A 283 8.69 -20.39 -1.86
N GLU A 284 8.99 -19.10 -2.01
CA GLU A 284 8.85 -18.09 -0.97
C GLU A 284 7.40 -17.90 -0.55
N LEU A 285 6.48 -17.77 -1.52
CA LEU A 285 5.05 -17.68 -1.26
C LEU A 285 4.51 -18.94 -0.55
N THR A 286 5.08 -20.12 -0.82
CA THR A 286 4.72 -21.36 -0.12
C THR A 286 5.17 -21.31 1.34
N THR A 287 6.39 -20.87 1.59
CA THR A 287 6.94 -20.70 2.95
C THR A 287 6.10 -19.72 3.76
N ILE A 288 5.75 -18.56 3.18
CA ILE A 288 4.89 -17.57 3.84
C ILE A 288 3.49 -18.17 4.11
N PHE A 289 2.90 -18.84 3.12
CA PHE A 289 1.57 -19.47 3.27
C PHE A 289 1.52 -20.49 4.39
N GLN A 290 2.56 -21.33 4.52
CA GLN A 290 2.67 -22.33 5.59
C GLN A 290 2.82 -21.68 6.97
N ALA A 291 3.66 -20.63 7.07
CA ALA A 291 3.83 -19.89 8.32
C ALA A 291 2.51 -19.24 8.81
N LEU A 292 1.69 -18.74 7.88
CA LEU A 292 0.37 -18.20 8.19
C LEU A 292 -0.66 -19.28 8.56
N GLY A 293 -0.40 -20.56 8.24
CA GLY A 293 -1.31 -21.67 8.49
C GLY A 293 -1.52 -21.90 9.99
N GLY A 294 -0.44 -22.09 10.73
CA GLY A 294 -0.49 -22.35 12.17
C GLY A 294 -1.18 -21.25 12.96
N THR A 295 -0.92 -19.98 12.64
CA THR A 295 -1.61 -18.85 13.29
C THR A 295 -3.11 -18.88 13.03
N ARG A 296 -3.54 -19.11 11.79
CA ARG A 296 -4.98 -19.15 11.44
C ARG A 296 -5.72 -20.32 12.08
N ASP A 297 -5.09 -21.47 12.20
CA ASP A 297 -5.71 -22.63 12.82
C ASP A 297 -5.97 -22.38 14.32
N ILE A 298 -5.07 -21.65 15.00
CA ILE A 298 -5.23 -21.23 16.40
C ILE A 298 -6.29 -20.14 16.52
N ASP A 299 -6.31 -19.15 15.61
CA ASP A 299 -7.34 -18.11 15.59
C ASP A 299 -8.73 -18.72 15.41
N ALA A 300 -8.88 -19.67 14.45
CA ALA A 300 -10.14 -20.37 14.22
C ALA A 300 -10.57 -21.22 15.44
N LEU A 301 -9.60 -21.85 16.12
CA LEU A 301 -9.88 -22.56 17.36
C LEU A 301 -10.42 -21.61 18.44
N ASN A 302 -9.75 -20.47 18.64
CA ASN A 302 -10.10 -19.51 19.70
C ASN A 302 -11.39 -18.73 19.40
N GLU A 303 -11.62 -18.32 18.16
CA GLU A 303 -12.75 -17.47 17.78
C GLU A 303 -14.03 -18.25 17.50
N ASP A 304 -13.92 -19.45 16.90
CA ASP A 304 -15.08 -20.23 16.45
C ASP A 304 -15.34 -21.44 17.33
N LEU A 305 -14.33 -22.30 17.53
CA LEU A 305 -14.55 -23.63 18.15
C LEU A 305 -14.59 -23.58 19.69
N LEU A 306 -13.67 -22.86 20.33
CA LEU A 306 -13.61 -22.75 21.78
C LEU A 306 -14.89 -22.19 22.39
N PRO A 307 -15.50 -21.11 21.92
CA PRO A 307 -16.76 -20.60 22.43
C PRO A 307 -17.89 -21.65 22.35
N GLN A 308 -17.97 -22.39 21.23
CA GLN A 308 -18.97 -23.43 21.04
C GLN A 308 -18.75 -24.61 21.98
N LEU A 309 -17.50 -25.00 22.24
CA LEU A 309 -17.16 -26.05 23.19
C LEU A 309 -17.49 -25.66 24.64
N ILE A 310 -17.22 -24.39 24.99
CA ILE A 310 -17.58 -23.82 26.30
C ILE A 310 -19.10 -23.84 26.49
N GLU A 311 -19.85 -23.37 25.49
CA GLU A 311 -21.32 -23.36 25.53
C GLU A 311 -21.90 -24.78 25.63
N ALA A 312 -21.26 -25.74 24.95
CA ALA A 312 -21.61 -27.16 25.02
C ALA A 312 -21.18 -27.86 26.32
N GLY A 313 -20.50 -27.16 27.24
CA GLY A 313 -20.03 -27.71 28.51
C GLY A 313 -18.85 -28.70 28.40
N TYR A 314 -18.07 -28.60 27.31
CA TYR A 314 -16.92 -29.47 27.09
C TYR A 314 -15.78 -29.12 28.07
N PRO A 315 -15.15 -30.09 28.76
CA PRO A 315 -14.07 -29.84 29.69
C PRO A 315 -12.81 -29.41 28.91
N LEU A 316 -12.38 -28.15 29.11
CA LEU A 316 -11.23 -27.55 28.40
C LEU A 316 -9.87 -28.09 28.87
N ASP A 317 -9.84 -28.80 30.01
CA ASP A 317 -8.62 -29.38 30.61
C ASP A 317 -7.89 -30.38 29.68
N HIS A 318 -8.58 -30.86 28.65
CA HIS A 318 -8.04 -31.78 27.64
C HIS A 318 -7.57 -31.11 26.36
N LEU A 319 -7.83 -29.80 26.20
CA LEU A 319 -7.29 -29.01 25.08
C LEU A 319 -5.91 -28.49 25.48
N ALA A 320 -4.89 -29.34 25.35
CA ALA A 320 -3.52 -28.91 25.49
C ALA A 320 -3.28 -27.78 24.47
N PRO A 321 -2.81 -26.58 24.88
CA PRO A 321 -2.40 -25.58 23.93
C PRO A 321 -1.33 -26.21 23.01
N SER A 322 -1.49 -26.04 21.70
CA SER A 322 -0.46 -26.47 20.74
C SER A 322 0.87 -25.89 21.18
N THR A 323 1.83 -26.72 21.53
CA THR A 323 3.19 -26.32 21.89
C THR A 323 4.03 -26.02 20.64
N GLU A 324 3.44 -26.15 19.45
CA GLU A 324 4.11 -25.70 18.22
C GLU A 324 4.32 -24.20 18.29
N ALA A 325 5.58 -23.80 18.11
CA ALA A 325 5.96 -22.38 18.08
C ALA A 325 5.15 -21.67 16.99
N ILE A 326 4.21 -20.83 17.42
CA ILE A 326 3.46 -19.96 16.53
C ILE A 326 4.48 -19.08 15.80
N SER A 327 4.53 -19.16 14.49
CA SER A 327 5.38 -18.26 13.71
C SER A 327 4.98 -16.82 14.00
N ASP A 328 5.94 -15.99 14.38
CA ASP A 328 5.69 -14.55 14.51
C ASP A 328 5.40 -13.98 13.13
N VAL A 329 4.10 -13.86 12.82
CA VAL A 329 3.64 -13.34 11.52
C VAL A 329 4.09 -11.91 11.28
N CYS A 330 4.28 -11.11 12.33
CA CYS A 330 4.80 -9.76 12.19
C CYS A 330 6.26 -9.79 11.75
N ALA A 331 7.08 -10.60 12.42
CA ALA A 331 8.49 -10.77 12.04
C ALA A 331 8.64 -11.32 10.62
N LEU A 332 7.73 -12.20 10.17
CA LEU A 332 7.72 -12.74 8.80
C LEU A 332 7.58 -11.61 7.76
N PHE A 333 6.63 -10.70 7.96
CA PHE A 333 6.39 -9.58 7.04
C PHE A 333 7.36 -8.41 7.22
N GLN A 334 8.14 -8.38 8.30
CA GLN A 334 9.20 -7.40 8.51
C GLN A 334 10.56 -7.84 7.92
N ARG A 335 10.66 -9.03 7.32
CA ARG A 335 11.90 -9.50 6.69
C ARG A 335 12.17 -8.72 5.40
N PRO A 336 13.43 -8.31 5.16
CA PRO A 336 13.82 -7.69 3.90
C PRO A 336 13.50 -8.57 2.68
N GLU A 337 13.65 -9.88 2.79
CA GLU A 337 13.39 -10.86 1.73
C GLU A 337 11.91 -10.83 1.32
N THR A 338 11.01 -10.73 2.29
CA THR A 338 9.57 -10.59 2.02
C THR A 338 9.26 -9.28 1.29
N THR A 339 9.87 -8.18 1.70
CA THR A 339 9.72 -6.89 1.00
C THR A 339 10.29 -6.96 -0.42
N GLN A 340 11.43 -7.62 -0.63
CA GLN A 340 12.00 -7.81 -1.97
C GLN A 340 11.08 -8.63 -2.88
N LEU A 341 10.49 -9.71 -2.36
CA LEU A 341 9.51 -10.49 -3.10
C LEU A 341 8.32 -9.62 -3.56
N TRP A 342 7.82 -8.73 -2.68
CA TRP A 342 6.76 -7.80 -3.06
C TRP A 342 7.18 -6.84 -4.17
N LEU A 343 8.39 -6.30 -4.10
CA LEU A 343 8.93 -5.40 -5.13
C LEU A 343 9.09 -6.11 -6.48
N GLU A 344 9.57 -7.36 -6.50
CA GLU A 344 9.69 -8.15 -7.73
C GLU A 344 8.32 -8.45 -8.35
N LEU A 345 7.34 -8.84 -7.55
CA LEU A 345 5.97 -9.09 -8.02
C LEU A 345 5.28 -7.83 -8.53
N ILE A 346 5.52 -6.68 -7.89
CA ILE A 346 5.04 -5.38 -8.37
C ILE A 346 5.70 -5.03 -9.71
N LEU A 347 7.03 -5.20 -9.80
CA LEU A 347 7.76 -4.97 -11.03
C LEU A 347 7.19 -5.80 -12.19
N PHE A 348 6.94 -7.09 -11.95
CA PHE A 348 6.30 -7.96 -12.93
C PHE A 348 4.96 -7.41 -13.44
N THR A 349 4.17 -6.75 -12.59
CA THR A 349 2.86 -6.20 -13.02
C THR A 349 2.97 -4.94 -13.86
N GLU A 350 4.09 -4.23 -13.81
CA GLU A 350 4.29 -2.94 -14.49
C GLU A 350 5.17 -3.03 -15.75
N GLN A 351 5.93 -4.13 -15.90
CA GLN A 351 6.81 -4.32 -17.06
C GLN A 351 6.04 -4.46 -18.36
N GLU A 352 6.61 -3.96 -19.45
CA GLU A 352 6.15 -4.29 -20.81
C GLU A 352 6.61 -5.68 -21.18
N LEU A 353 5.72 -6.66 -21.01
CA LEU A 353 5.98 -8.04 -21.44
C LEU A 353 5.57 -8.22 -22.91
N GLY A 354 6.50 -8.74 -23.73
CA GLY A 354 6.20 -9.20 -25.07
C GLY A 354 5.19 -10.36 -25.05
N SER A 355 4.42 -10.53 -26.15
CA SER A 355 3.60 -11.73 -26.33
C SER A 355 4.51 -12.95 -26.46
N VAL A 356 4.22 -14.03 -25.72
CA VAL A 356 4.85 -15.32 -25.94
C VAL A 356 4.31 -15.88 -27.27
N GLU A 357 5.09 -15.77 -28.33
CA GLU A 357 4.67 -16.16 -29.71
C GLU A 357 4.22 -17.64 -29.82
N ASN A 358 4.68 -18.49 -28.91
CA ASN A 358 4.48 -19.94 -29.00
C ASN A 358 3.10 -20.46 -28.53
N TYR A 359 2.29 -19.67 -27.83
CA TYR A 359 1.04 -20.19 -27.26
C TYR A 359 -0.05 -20.40 -28.33
N ARG A 360 -0.09 -19.54 -29.35
CA ARG A 360 -1.01 -19.71 -30.49
C ARG A 360 -0.71 -20.95 -31.33
N GLU A 361 0.56 -21.37 -31.41
CA GLU A 361 0.96 -22.61 -32.07
C GLU A 361 0.60 -23.84 -31.24
N LEU A 362 0.75 -23.81 -29.91
CA LEU A 362 0.34 -24.88 -29.00
C LEU A 362 -1.17 -25.14 -29.03
N ILE A 363 -1.98 -24.10 -29.10
CA ILE A 363 -3.45 -24.24 -29.26
C ILE A 363 -3.81 -24.83 -30.64
N LYS A 364 -3.09 -24.44 -31.69
CA LYS A 364 -3.27 -25.03 -33.02
C LYS A 364 -2.88 -26.52 -33.06
N LEU A 365 -1.81 -26.92 -32.35
CA LEU A 365 -1.37 -28.32 -32.24
C LEU A 365 -2.32 -29.17 -31.38
N ALA A 366 -3.02 -28.58 -30.41
CA ALA A 366 -4.00 -29.27 -29.57
C ALA A 366 -5.37 -29.43 -30.27
N HIS A 367 -5.63 -28.73 -31.37
CA HIS A 367 -6.86 -28.82 -32.16
C HIS A 367 -6.73 -29.62 -33.47
N ASN A 368 -5.51 -30.09 -33.80
CA ASN A 368 -5.22 -31.06 -34.88
C ASN A 368 -4.94 -32.45 -34.30
#